data_a208d81d0fa9bff7e58ffd38662c3c51
#
_entry.id   a208d81d0fa9bff7e58ffd38662c3c51
#
_cell.length_a   1.000
_cell.length_b   1.000
_cell.length_c   1.000
_cell.angle_alpha   90.00
_cell.angle_beta   90.00
_cell.angle_gamma   90.00
#
_symmetry.space_group_name_H-M   'P 1'
#
loop_
_entity.id
_entity.type
_entity.pdbx_description
1 polymer ?
#
loop_
_entity_poly.entity_id
_entity_poly.type
_entity_poly.pdbx_seq_one_letter_code
_entity_poly.pdbx_strand_id
1 'polypeptide(L)'
;MTDKKIALARVFRALLVVCLFLVIAVTIRYFFSHRRPASVEAIKIKDIPEQKVEKQEGIEHYDFKGDRVIQAKADRHYAGSDTLYYLEGNVEIREIKKGEGKERIVRGDKITYDKDWNEVILEGQASLEQSDVLVKAPTLFYRKNPETLSTERGALFSSNRISGRAKQLFYSFAEESLRLEGDVEIQLRHGPESPDALALKADVFIYSRPGKRGHAAGKVTFSLGKNHGQADSLEFKFTPNEQQIEKIELKGGVKASLVAEEEVPITEGDLLLAKAREREVEAEEISLSAFPDMPKMESLEAKGNCFMKSAAASGSLVEVRSEAMKMLFDRQGGLREFRAWNQARLLEKQKDGSLKRLLSGQEILVEGQGEKLGVRAGTSEAALLDSQDSEVVAREIRLFPQREIMEAAEEVKAILKPQPEKAEAVGFFAREKPVFIKAHMMRFEQQQNRLFFRGDIRMWQDKDMLLAQQMTVLKDTGEIVGEGLVRAVFSLRPKKEEDKEERVELGGEKMNYKPKENLLTFEQTTWLKTRTASLNANSLLVSMAEKSADIQTIKARGKVVVVDKLREGQSEEALYDLSEETMVLTGNPVVTDKEKGVLRGDKLTFRLGDDRILVENKEKERSATVIKREQ
;
A
#
# COMPACT_ATOMS: atom_id res chain seq x y z
N MET A 1 -33.37 -28.94 -13.32
CA MET A 1 -32.74 -29.92 -12.34
C MET A 1 -31.40 -29.42 -11.75
N THR A 2 -30.91 -28.25 -12.14
CA THR A 2 -29.60 -27.70 -11.73
C THR A 2 -29.63 -26.90 -10.42
N ASP A 3 -30.70 -26.20 -10.09
CA ASP A 3 -30.76 -25.33 -8.90
C ASP A 3 -30.80 -26.05 -7.55
N LYS A 4 -31.45 -27.25 -7.50
CA LYS A 4 -31.49 -28.05 -6.26
C LYS A 4 -30.12 -28.64 -5.88
N LYS A 5 -29.25 -28.94 -6.86
CA LYS A 5 -27.89 -29.47 -6.59
C LYS A 5 -26.95 -28.37 -6.07
N ILE A 6 -27.11 -27.11 -6.53
CA ILE A 6 -26.32 -25.97 -6.05
C ILE A 6 -26.74 -25.57 -4.64
N ALA A 7 -28.03 -25.60 -4.32
CA ALA A 7 -28.52 -25.34 -2.97
C ALA A 7 -28.04 -26.44 -1.99
N LEU A 8 -28.07 -27.69 -2.38
CA LEU A 8 -27.58 -28.81 -1.54
C LEU A 8 -26.09 -28.71 -1.28
N ALA A 9 -25.28 -28.30 -2.28
CA ALA A 9 -23.85 -28.11 -2.13
C ALA A 9 -23.51 -26.95 -1.19
N ARG A 10 -24.31 -25.85 -1.19
CA ARG A 10 -24.14 -24.73 -0.25
C ARG A 10 -24.47 -25.15 1.19
N VAL A 11 -25.56 -25.90 1.40
CA VAL A 11 -25.93 -26.41 2.72
C VAL A 11 -24.86 -27.37 3.23
N PHE A 12 -24.34 -28.27 2.37
CA PHE A 12 -23.29 -29.21 2.75
C PHE A 12 -21.97 -28.51 3.13
N ARG A 13 -21.58 -27.44 2.37
CA ARG A 13 -20.41 -26.61 2.73
C ARG A 13 -20.60 -25.86 4.05
N ALA A 14 -21.77 -25.31 4.29
CA ALA A 14 -22.08 -24.63 5.55
C ALA A 14 -22.03 -25.62 6.73
N LEU A 15 -22.55 -26.85 6.55
CA LEU A 15 -22.51 -27.91 7.57
C LEU A 15 -21.07 -28.35 7.85
N LEU A 16 -20.24 -28.48 6.83
CA LEU A 16 -18.83 -28.81 6.94
C LEU A 16 -18.02 -27.76 7.70
N VAL A 17 -18.30 -26.48 7.45
CA VAL A 17 -17.70 -25.36 8.19
C VAL A 17 -18.13 -25.38 9.65
N VAL A 18 -19.41 -25.60 9.96
CA VAL A 18 -19.91 -25.71 11.34
C VAL A 18 -19.28 -26.93 12.06
N CYS A 19 -19.15 -28.07 11.41
CA CYS A 19 -18.46 -29.23 11.97
C CYS A 19 -16.97 -28.94 12.23
N LEU A 20 -16.30 -28.24 11.33
CA LEU A 20 -14.90 -27.83 11.51
C LEU A 20 -14.74 -26.91 12.73
N PHE A 21 -15.62 -25.91 12.87
CA PHE A 21 -15.63 -25.04 14.05
C PHE A 21 -15.94 -25.80 15.35
N LEU A 22 -16.82 -26.76 15.32
CA LEU A 22 -17.11 -27.64 16.48
C LEU A 22 -15.90 -28.49 16.87
N VAL A 23 -15.22 -29.09 15.91
CA VAL A 23 -13.99 -29.84 16.15
C VAL A 23 -12.89 -28.94 16.72
N ILE A 24 -12.70 -27.74 16.15
CA ILE A 24 -11.74 -26.76 16.66
C ILE A 24 -12.12 -26.32 18.08
N ALA A 25 -13.38 -26.01 18.36
CA ALA A 25 -13.86 -25.63 19.69
C ALA A 25 -13.68 -26.75 20.71
N VAL A 26 -13.97 -27.99 20.34
CA VAL A 26 -13.76 -29.19 21.20
C VAL A 26 -12.28 -29.43 21.43
N THR A 27 -11.44 -29.26 20.40
CA THR A 27 -9.99 -29.44 20.52
C THR A 27 -9.38 -28.35 21.39
N ILE A 28 -9.81 -27.09 21.24
CA ILE A 28 -9.42 -25.97 22.08
C ILE A 28 -9.88 -26.22 23.53
N ARG A 29 -11.13 -26.63 23.74
CA ARG A 29 -11.66 -26.93 25.08
C ARG A 29 -10.94 -28.13 25.71
N TYR A 30 -10.64 -29.17 24.94
CA TYR A 30 -9.86 -30.35 25.40
C TYR A 30 -8.43 -29.92 25.78
N PHE A 31 -7.79 -29.09 24.95
CA PHE A 31 -6.45 -28.58 25.21
C PHE A 31 -6.40 -27.66 26.44
N PHE A 32 -7.43 -26.83 26.65
CA PHE A 32 -7.52 -25.95 27.82
C PHE A 32 -7.99 -26.70 29.08
N SER A 33 -8.82 -27.73 28.96
CA SER A 33 -9.29 -28.51 30.13
C SER A 33 -8.24 -29.49 30.64
N HIS A 34 -7.35 -30.01 29.77
CA HIS A 34 -6.30 -30.94 30.16
C HIS A 34 -4.94 -30.27 30.42
N ARG A 35 -4.80 -28.98 30.12
CA ARG A 35 -3.63 -28.18 30.46
C ARG A 35 -3.84 -27.24 31.66
N ARG A 36 -4.85 -27.50 32.49
CA ARG A 36 -4.78 -26.90 33.83
C ARG A 36 -3.60 -27.58 34.50
N PRO A 37 -2.50 -26.87 34.84
CA PRO A 37 -1.59 -27.42 35.81
C PRO A 37 -2.47 -27.81 36.99
N ALA A 38 -2.30 -29.04 37.49
CA ALA A 38 -2.96 -29.42 38.73
C ALA A 38 -2.82 -28.21 39.65
N SER A 39 -3.94 -27.64 40.09
CA SER A 39 -3.92 -26.61 41.11
C SER A 39 -3.02 -27.18 42.19
N VAL A 40 -1.92 -26.49 42.49
CA VAL A 40 -1.13 -26.83 43.65
C VAL A 40 -2.13 -26.67 44.79
N GLU A 41 -2.74 -27.76 45.23
CA GLU A 41 -3.47 -27.76 46.47
C GLU A 41 -2.45 -27.29 47.49
N ALA A 42 -2.64 -26.03 47.93
CA ALA A 42 -1.84 -25.49 48.99
C ALA A 42 -1.93 -26.53 50.10
N ILE A 43 -0.82 -27.16 50.45
CA ILE A 43 -0.72 -28.05 51.58
C ILE A 43 -1.28 -27.25 52.75
N LYS A 44 -2.54 -27.57 53.16
CA LYS A 44 -3.12 -26.99 54.36
C LYS A 44 -2.29 -27.57 55.50
N ILE A 45 -1.27 -26.84 55.91
CA ILE A 45 -0.52 -27.08 57.13
C ILE A 45 -1.53 -26.94 58.29
N LYS A 46 -2.12 -28.05 58.71
CA LYS A 46 -2.85 -28.11 59.99
C LYS A 46 -1.88 -27.74 61.08
N ASP A 47 -2.29 -26.86 62.01
CA ASP A 47 -1.55 -26.55 63.22
C ASP A 47 -0.91 -27.81 63.82
N ILE A 48 0.39 -27.95 63.74
CA ILE A 48 1.14 -29.08 64.26
C ILE A 48 1.40 -28.77 65.76
N PRO A 49 0.99 -29.64 66.69
CA PRO A 49 1.26 -29.41 68.09
C PRO A 49 2.79 -29.39 68.33
N GLU A 50 3.26 -28.44 69.14
CA GLU A 50 4.65 -28.33 69.60
C GLU A 50 5.07 -29.62 70.31
N GLN A 51 5.58 -30.59 69.57
CA GLN A 51 6.29 -31.76 70.17
C GLN A 51 7.79 -31.51 70.20
N LYS A 52 8.45 -31.95 71.24
CA LYS A 52 9.86 -31.81 71.60
C LYS A 52 10.78 -31.73 70.38
N VAL A 53 11.28 -30.54 70.14
CA VAL A 53 12.21 -30.24 69.06
C VAL A 53 13.62 -30.36 69.65
N GLU A 54 14.47 -31.23 69.13
CA GLU A 54 15.88 -31.13 69.26
C GLU A 54 16.39 -29.93 68.46
N LYS A 55 16.57 -28.79 69.09
CA LYS A 55 17.16 -27.58 68.48
C LYS A 55 18.65 -27.74 68.37
N GLN A 56 19.21 -27.72 67.18
CA GLN A 56 20.61 -27.55 66.92
C GLN A 56 20.86 -26.10 66.49
N GLU A 57 21.86 -25.41 67.02
CA GLU A 57 22.22 -24.04 66.67
C GLU A 57 23.52 -24.01 65.86
N GLY A 58 23.61 -23.13 64.82
CA GLY A 58 24.85 -22.93 64.07
C GLY A 58 25.23 -24.12 63.19
N ILE A 59 24.30 -24.65 62.36
CA ILE A 59 24.46 -25.91 61.64
C ILE A 59 25.12 -25.72 60.29
N GLU A 60 26.13 -26.56 60.05
CA GLU A 60 26.61 -26.90 58.71
C GLU A 60 26.45 -28.39 58.52
N HIS A 61 25.42 -28.79 57.71
CA HIS A 61 25.09 -30.19 57.47
C HIS A 61 25.46 -30.58 56.04
N TYR A 62 26.10 -31.76 55.90
CA TYR A 62 26.46 -32.35 54.63
C TYR A 62 25.68 -33.63 54.44
N ASP A 63 24.86 -33.71 53.38
CA ASP A 63 24.15 -34.95 52.99
C ASP A 63 24.70 -35.45 51.65
N PHE A 64 25.15 -36.69 51.61
CA PHE A 64 25.71 -37.35 50.43
C PHE A 64 24.68 -38.30 49.87
N LYS A 65 23.91 -37.92 48.86
CA LYS A 65 22.91 -38.76 48.19
C LYS A 65 23.37 -39.11 46.79
N GLY A 66 24.03 -40.28 46.67
CA GLY A 66 24.51 -40.81 45.40
C GLY A 66 25.54 -39.91 44.71
N ASP A 67 25.14 -39.26 43.59
CA ASP A 67 25.97 -38.35 42.82
C ASP A 67 25.87 -36.89 43.27
N ARG A 68 25.13 -36.59 44.35
CA ARG A 68 24.89 -35.20 44.83
C ARG A 68 25.46 -34.99 46.25
N VAL A 69 25.95 -33.78 46.44
CA VAL A 69 26.35 -33.31 47.76
C VAL A 69 25.46 -32.11 48.09
N ILE A 70 24.74 -32.22 49.21
CA ILE A 70 23.91 -31.13 49.72
C ILE A 70 24.60 -30.57 50.95
N GLN A 71 24.97 -29.29 50.94
CA GLN A 71 25.45 -28.53 52.05
C GLN A 71 24.36 -27.58 52.52
N ALA A 72 23.87 -27.71 53.74
CA ALA A 72 22.88 -26.82 54.32
C ALA A 72 23.49 -26.04 55.50
N LYS A 73 23.31 -24.72 55.51
CA LYS A 73 23.68 -23.81 56.60
C LYS A 73 22.41 -23.12 57.09
N ALA A 74 22.22 -23.07 58.41
CA ALA A 74 21.12 -22.37 59.07
C ALA A 74 21.44 -22.06 60.52
N ASP A 75 20.76 -21.06 61.07
CA ASP A 75 20.91 -20.74 62.50
C ASP A 75 20.25 -21.82 63.37
N ARG A 76 19.16 -22.44 62.90
CA ARG A 76 18.40 -23.46 63.61
C ARG A 76 17.90 -24.56 62.69
N HIS A 77 17.97 -25.80 63.17
CA HIS A 77 17.37 -26.98 62.50
C HIS A 77 16.53 -27.76 63.47
N TYR A 78 15.33 -28.17 63.10
CA TYR A 78 14.47 -29.00 63.93
C TYR A 78 13.47 -29.83 63.08
N ALA A 79 13.03 -30.95 63.67
CA ALA A 79 11.99 -31.77 63.08
C ALA A 79 10.62 -31.30 63.61
N GLY A 80 9.67 -31.05 62.70
CA GLY A 80 8.30 -30.71 63.07
C GLY A 80 7.36 -31.95 63.12
N SER A 81 7.75 -33.01 62.40
CA SER A 81 7.09 -34.33 62.44
C SER A 81 8.07 -35.38 61.92
N ASP A 82 7.66 -36.64 61.91
CA ASP A 82 8.49 -37.77 61.39
C ASP A 82 8.87 -37.58 59.90
N THR A 83 8.17 -36.71 59.18
CA THR A 83 8.35 -36.48 57.74
C THR A 83 8.74 -35.08 57.34
N LEU A 84 8.61 -34.06 58.24
CA LEU A 84 8.87 -32.64 57.91
C LEU A 84 9.99 -32.06 58.78
N TYR A 85 10.90 -31.35 58.14
CA TYR A 85 12.07 -30.70 58.74
C TYR A 85 12.05 -29.20 58.44
N TYR A 86 12.62 -28.41 59.34
CA TYR A 86 12.72 -26.97 59.26
C TYR A 86 14.15 -26.49 59.42
N LEU A 87 14.55 -25.58 58.55
CA LEU A 87 15.76 -24.77 58.70
C LEU A 87 15.33 -23.30 58.85
N GLU A 88 15.81 -22.62 59.85
CA GLU A 88 15.44 -21.22 60.11
C GLU A 88 16.68 -20.37 60.40
N GLY A 89 16.64 -19.09 59.94
CA GLY A 89 17.65 -18.07 60.10
C GLY A 89 18.78 -18.23 59.09
N ASN A 90 18.97 -17.24 58.23
CA ASN A 90 20.05 -17.16 57.23
C ASN A 90 20.30 -18.46 56.48
N VAL A 91 19.22 -19.13 56.04
CA VAL A 91 19.33 -20.44 55.42
C VAL A 91 19.97 -20.36 54.05
N GLU A 92 21.05 -21.13 53.84
CA GLU A 92 21.68 -21.36 52.55
C GLU A 92 21.85 -22.87 52.31
N ILE A 93 21.31 -23.37 51.20
CA ILE A 93 21.50 -24.74 50.76
C ILE A 93 22.25 -24.72 49.44
N ARG A 94 23.34 -25.47 49.36
CA ARG A 94 24.12 -25.69 48.14
C ARG A 94 24.02 -27.14 47.73
N GLU A 95 23.50 -27.41 46.55
CA GLU A 95 23.46 -28.71 45.93
C GLU A 95 24.47 -28.75 44.79
N ILE A 96 25.43 -29.67 44.87
CA ILE A 96 26.50 -29.86 43.89
C ILE A 96 26.32 -31.27 43.29
N LYS A 97 26.10 -31.38 42.00
CA LYS A 97 26.02 -32.65 41.31
C LYS A 97 27.40 -33.04 40.80
N LYS A 98 27.91 -34.19 41.26
CA LYS A 98 29.22 -34.71 40.88
C LYS A 98 29.24 -35.04 39.38
N GLY A 99 30.23 -34.54 38.67
CA GLY A 99 30.41 -34.82 37.23
C GLY A 99 29.78 -33.80 36.27
N GLU A 100 28.77 -33.02 36.66
CA GLU A 100 28.17 -32.02 35.80
C GLU A 100 28.64 -30.56 36.06
N GLY A 101 29.30 -30.33 37.22
CA GLY A 101 29.75 -29.00 37.64
C GLY A 101 28.61 -27.98 37.84
N LYS A 102 27.38 -28.44 37.87
CA LYS A 102 26.20 -27.60 38.09
C LYS A 102 25.97 -27.45 39.59
N GLU A 103 26.03 -26.22 40.08
CA GLU A 103 25.70 -25.84 41.43
C GLU A 103 24.29 -25.24 41.46
N ARG A 104 23.51 -25.62 42.49
CA ARG A 104 22.25 -24.99 42.84
C ARG A 104 22.37 -24.38 44.21
N ILE A 105 22.05 -23.09 44.32
CA ILE A 105 22.08 -22.38 45.58
C ILE A 105 20.66 -21.92 45.91
N VAL A 106 20.20 -22.27 47.09
CA VAL A 106 18.89 -21.90 47.61
C VAL A 106 19.07 -21.09 48.89
N ARG A 107 18.36 -19.97 48.99
CA ARG A 107 18.42 -19.10 50.20
C ARG A 107 17.02 -18.71 50.64
N GLY A 108 16.83 -18.48 51.92
CA GLY A 108 15.59 -18.01 52.52
C GLY A 108 15.75 -17.80 54.04
N ASP A 109 14.76 -17.16 54.65
CA ASP A 109 14.75 -17.00 56.11
C ASP A 109 14.28 -18.29 56.79
N LYS A 110 13.41 -19.07 56.11
CA LYS A 110 12.93 -20.36 56.57
C LYS A 110 12.77 -21.31 55.40
N ILE A 111 13.20 -22.56 55.56
CA ILE A 111 13.04 -23.62 54.61
C ILE A 111 12.36 -24.80 55.30
N THR A 112 11.22 -25.26 54.72
CA THR A 112 10.52 -26.46 55.11
C THR A 112 10.74 -27.53 54.04
N TYR A 113 11.14 -28.73 54.43
CA TYR A 113 11.40 -29.80 53.47
C TYR A 113 11.00 -31.17 54.03
N ASP A 114 10.65 -32.11 53.15
CA ASP A 114 10.40 -33.52 53.50
C ASP A 114 11.73 -34.30 53.60
N LYS A 115 11.72 -35.44 54.27
CA LYS A 115 12.89 -36.28 54.52
C LYS A 115 13.74 -36.57 53.29
N ASP A 116 13.10 -36.65 52.12
CA ASP A 116 13.73 -37.02 50.86
C ASP A 116 13.97 -35.84 49.92
N TRP A 117 13.70 -34.62 50.41
CA TRP A 117 13.85 -33.37 49.66
C TRP A 117 13.02 -33.35 48.36
N ASN A 118 11.87 -34.07 48.37
CA ASN A 118 10.99 -34.08 47.19
C ASN A 118 10.16 -32.82 47.10
N GLU A 119 9.76 -32.24 48.23
CA GLU A 119 9.06 -30.99 48.34
C GLU A 119 9.80 -30.05 49.28
N VAL A 120 10.09 -28.83 48.81
CA VAL A 120 10.81 -27.80 49.57
C VAL A 120 10.03 -26.49 49.47
N ILE A 121 9.72 -25.88 50.59
CA ILE A 121 9.09 -24.57 50.69
C ILE A 121 10.11 -23.59 51.26
N LEU A 122 10.38 -22.54 50.53
CA LEU A 122 11.27 -21.47 50.93
C LEU A 122 10.44 -20.25 51.29
N GLU A 123 10.64 -19.67 52.42
CA GLU A 123 9.90 -18.50 52.90
C GLU A 123 10.88 -17.41 53.36
N GLY A 124 10.48 -16.12 53.17
CA GLY A 124 11.24 -14.95 53.55
C GLY A 124 12.45 -14.72 52.63
N GLN A 125 12.38 -13.72 51.75
CA GLN A 125 13.43 -13.39 50.79
C GLN A 125 13.97 -14.61 50.02
N ALA A 126 13.08 -15.54 49.67
CA ALA A 126 13.46 -16.78 49.05
C ALA A 126 14.11 -16.57 47.68
N SER A 127 15.22 -17.28 47.44
CA SER A 127 15.89 -17.27 46.14
C SER A 127 16.40 -18.64 45.76
N LEU A 128 16.36 -18.94 44.46
CA LEU A 128 16.99 -20.11 43.86
C LEU A 128 17.85 -19.68 42.69
N GLU A 129 19.11 -20.07 42.74
CA GLU A 129 20.12 -19.80 41.70
C GLU A 129 20.61 -21.15 41.15
N GLN A 130 20.58 -21.34 39.84
CA GLN A 130 21.11 -22.51 39.16
C GLN A 130 21.62 -22.12 37.78
N SER A 131 22.92 -22.34 37.55
CA SER A 131 23.59 -21.92 36.29
C SER A 131 23.40 -20.43 36.04
N ASP A 132 22.64 -20.05 35.02
CA ASP A 132 22.33 -18.65 34.65
C ASP A 132 20.95 -18.19 35.12
N VAL A 133 20.17 -19.07 35.77
CA VAL A 133 18.80 -18.78 36.21
C VAL A 133 18.81 -18.37 37.68
N LEU A 134 18.23 -17.21 37.96
CA LEU A 134 17.98 -16.70 39.31
C LEU A 134 16.49 -16.38 39.45
N VAL A 135 15.85 -16.98 40.44
CA VAL A 135 14.48 -16.68 40.85
C VAL A 135 14.46 -16.15 42.26
N LYS A 136 13.73 -15.05 42.50
CA LYS A 136 13.50 -14.47 43.82
C LYS A 136 12.00 -14.27 44.05
N ALA A 137 11.53 -14.61 45.25
CA ALA A 137 10.13 -14.41 45.64
C ALA A 137 10.00 -14.37 47.18
N PRO A 138 8.88 -13.88 47.73
CA PRO A 138 8.61 -14.00 49.17
C PRO A 138 8.48 -15.47 49.59
N THR A 139 7.96 -16.34 48.72
CA THR A 139 7.82 -17.79 48.96
C THR A 139 8.06 -18.51 47.64
N LEU A 140 8.89 -19.57 47.68
CA LEU A 140 9.15 -20.46 46.56
C LEU A 140 8.77 -21.90 46.92
N PHE A 141 8.14 -22.60 46.04
CA PHE A 141 7.79 -24.03 46.15
C PHE A 141 8.60 -24.80 45.11
N TYR A 142 9.52 -25.65 45.60
CA TYR A 142 10.30 -26.57 44.79
C TYR A 142 9.76 -27.99 44.93
N ARG A 143 9.59 -28.66 43.81
CA ARG A 143 9.26 -30.09 43.75
C ARG A 143 10.28 -30.81 42.89
N LYS A 144 10.77 -31.97 43.36
CA LYS A 144 11.80 -32.75 42.68
C LYS A 144 11.28 -33.59 41.53
N ASN A 145 10.04 -34.12 41.66
CA ASN A 145 9.40 -34.97 40.65
C ASN A 145 7.96 -34.49 40.34
N PRO A 146 7.71 -33.86 39.15
CA PRO A 146 8.72 -33.38 38.20
C PRO A 146 9.53 -32.22 38.81
N GLU A 147 10.76 -32.03 38.34
CA GLU A 147 11.63 -30.99 38.86
C GLU A 147 11.12 -29.58 38.46
N THR A 148 10.40 -28.94 39.38
CA THR A 148 9.70 -27.66 39.17
C THR A 148 9.91 -26.68 40.31
N LEU A 149 9.83 -25.39 39.97
CA LEU A 149 9.83 -24.28 40.92
C LEU A 149 8.60 -23.41 40.63
N SER A 150 7.88 -23.01 41.68
CA SER A 150 6.72 -22.14 41.54
C SER A 150 6.58 -21.13 42.66
N THR A 151 5.83 -20.05 42.37
CA THR A 151 5.36 -19.09 43.39
C THR A 151 4.09 -18.41 42.93
N GLU A 152 3.24 -18.04 43.88
CA GLU A 152 1.98 -17.30 43.65
C GLU A 152 2.01 -15.86 44.24
N ARG A 153 3.11 -15.46 44.88
CA ARG A 153 3.23 -14.22 45.68
C ARG A 153 4.27 -13.26 45.14
N GLY A 154 4.27 -13.04 43.82
CA GLY A 154 5.27 -12.17 43.19
C GLY A 154 6.60 -12.85 42.96
N ALA A 155 7.15 -12.74 41.77
CA ALA A 155 8.42 -13.30 41.39
C ALA A 155 9.27 -12.30 40.62
N LEU A 156 10.57 -12.36 40.84
CA LEU A 156 11.61 -11.82 39.98
C LEU A 156 12.35 -12.99 39.34
N PHE A 157 12.44 -12.97 38.03
CA PHE A 157 13.19 -13.96 37.26
C PHE A 157 14.32 -13.28 36.49
N SER A 158 15.47 -13.88 36.46
CA SER A 158 16.63 -13.39 35.72
C SER A 158 17.44 -14.54 35.17
N SER A 159 17.82 -14.43 33.92
CA SER A 159 18.82 -15.27 33.25
C SER A 159 19.69 -14.40 32.33
N ASN A 160 20.66 -15.00 31.65
CA ASN A 160 21.51 -14.27 30.70
C ASN A 160 20.72 -13.54 29.62
N ARG A 161 19.52 -14.03 29.28
CA ARG A 161 18.69 -13.54 28.16
C ARG A 161 17.42 -12.84 28.59
N ILE A 162 16.81 -13.32 29.65
CA ILE A 162 15.46 -12.94 30.05
C ILE A 162 15.51 -12.47 31.48
N SER A 163 15.01 -11.29 31.75
CA SER A 163 14.75 -10.82 33.09
C SER A 163 13.33 -10.25 33.16
N GLY A 164 12.69 -10.39 34.33
CA GLY A 164 11.34 -9.88 34.46
C GLY A 164 10.72 -10.11 35.81
N ARG A 165 9.47 -9.68 35.95
CA ARG A 165 8.64 -9.84 37.13
C ARG A 165 7.23 -10.27 36.77
N ALA A 166 6.58 -10.97 37.69
CA ALA A 166 5.17 -11.39 37.54
C ALA A 166 4.57 -11.64 38.92
N LYS A 167 3.26 -11.80 39.02
CA LYS A 167 2.57 -12.25 40.25
C LYS A 167 2.81 -13.72 40.51
N GLN A 168 2.84 -14.53 39.48
CA GLN A 168 3.01 -15.98 39.56
C GLN A 168 4.14 -16.43 38.62
N LEU A 169 4.89 -17.44 39.06
CA LEU A 169 5.95 -18.04 38.28
C LEU A 169 5.85 -19.57 38.40
N PHE A 170 6.01 -20.23 37.28
CA PHE A 170 6.26 -21.67 37.19
C PHE A 170 7.47 -21.90 36.28
N TYR A 171 8.45 -22.62 36.76
CA TYR A 171 9.66 -23.02 36.03
C TYR A 171 9.85 -24.53 36.09
N SER A 172 9.99 -25.18 34.95
CA SER A 172 10.33 -26.60 34.83
C SER A 172 11.79 -26.75 34.43
N PHE A 173 12.59 -27.34 35.29
CA PHE A 173 14.01 -27.60 35.04
C PHE A 173 14.19 -28.71 33.99
N ALA A 174 13.31 -29.70 33.97
CA ALA A 174 13.37 -30.81 33.03
C ALA A 174 13.05 -30.36 31.57
N GLU A 175 12.09 -29.44 31.42
CA GLU A 175 11.67 -28.91 30.13
C GLU A 175 12.42 -27.60 29.79
N GLU A 176 13.20 -27.05 30.71
CA GLU A 176 13.80 -25.71 30.60
C GLU A 176 12.75 -24.67 30.11
N SER A 177 11.56 -24.71 30.72
CA SER A 177 10.43 -23.86 30.38
C SER A 177 10.05 -22.95 31.54
N LEU A 178 9.75 -21.68 31.21
CA LEU A 178 9.31 -20.63 32.12
C LEU A 178 7.90 -20.22 31.77
N ARG A 179 7.03 -20.11 32.77
CA ARG A 179 5.69 -19.52 32.66
C ARG A 179 5.52 -18.47 33.73
N LEU A 180 5.11 -17.29 33.33
CA LEU A 180 4.84 -16.13 34.18
C LEU A 180 3.39 -15.71 33.96
N GLU A 181 2.68 -15.36 35.06
CA GLU A 181 1.30 -14.93 35.00
C GLU A 181 1.04 -13.73 35.93
N GLY A 182 0.15 -12.84 35.47
CA GLY A 182 -0.32 -11.66 36.19
C GLY A 182 0.70 -10.54 36.25
N ASP A 183 0.36 -9.40 35.64
CA ASP A 183 1.17 -8.19 35.56
C ASP A 183 2.63 -8.47 35.13
N VAL A 184 2.78 -9.27 34.09
CA VAL A 184 4.08 -9.71 33.58
C VAL A 184 4.80 -8.54 32.94
N GLU A 185 6.04 -8.29 33.35
CA GLU A 185 6.98 -7.39 32.70
C GLU A 185 8.29 -8.13 32.41
N ILE A 186 8.70 -8.17 31.16
CA ILE A 186 9.86 -8.91 30.66
C ILE A 186 10.79 -7.99 29.88
N GLN A 187 12.07 -8.24 30.01
CA GLN A 187 13.13 -7.72 29.15
C GLN A 187 13.89 -8.88 28.52
N LEU A 188 13.93 -8.91 27.19
CA LEU A 188 14.63 -9.89 26.39
C LEU A 188 15.83 -9.22 25.72
N ARG A 189 17.04 -9.68 26.03
CA ARG A 189 18.28 -9.13 25.46
C ARG A 189 18.65 -9.84 24.16
N HIS A 190 19.00 -9.09 23.14
CA HIS A 190 19.48 -9.62 21.86
C HIS A 190 20.85 -10.31 21.93
N GLY A 191 21.62 -10.08 22.98
CA GLY A 191 22.93 -10.63 23.27
C GLY A 191 23.47 -10.01 24.55
N PRO A 192 24.56 -10.54 25.11
CA PRO A 192 25.11 -10.02 26.36
C PRO A 192 25.59 -8.57 26.27
N GLU A 193 25.93 -8.09 25.07
CA GLU A 193 26.47 -6.74 24.84
C GLU A 193 25.48 -5.82 24.06
N SER A 194 24.28 -6.29 23.72
CA SER A 194 23.31 -5.46 22.96
C SER A 194 22.65 -4.43 23.90
N PRO A 195 22.70 -3.13 23.57
CA PRO A 195 22.00 -2.10 24.33
C PRO A 195 20.48 -2.19 24.20
N ASP A 196 19.98 -2.79 23.12
CA ASP A 196 18.56 -2.90 22.83
C ASP A 196 17.98 -4.20 23.38
N ALA A 197 16.99 -4.06 24.25
CA ALA A 197 16.19 -5.15 24.75
C ALA A 197 14.76 -5.03 24.24
N LEU A 198 14.17 -6.17 23.89
CA LEU A 198 12.72 -6.23 23.69
C LEU A 198 12.05 -6.21 25.06
N ALA A 199 11.40 -5.12 25.41
CA ALA A 199 10.60 -5.01 26.61
C ALA A 199 9.16 -5.39 26.30
N LEU A 200 8.56 -6.26 27.13
CA LEU A 200 7.21 -6.78 27.00
C LEU A 200 6.42 -6.58 28.30
N LYS A 201 5.13 -6.25 28.16
CA LYS A 201 4.15 -6.38 29.24
C LYS A 201 3.00 -7.24 28.73
N ALA A 202 2.50 -8.14 29.57
CA ALA A 202 1.44 -9.07 29.21
C ALA A 202 0.71 -9.61 30.44
N ASP A 203 -0.39 -10.32 30.25
CA ASP A 203 -1.03 -11.07 31.33
C ASP A 203 -0.34 -12.43 31.56
N VAL A 204 0.15 -13.03 30.48
CA VAL A 204 0.83 -14.35 30.49
C VAL A 204 2.07 -14.28 29.60
N PHE A 205 3.17 -14.90 30.07
CA PHE A 205 4.38 -15.11 29.28
C PHE A 205 4.88 -16.54 29.45
N ILE A 206 5.21 -17.17 28.34
CA ILE A 206 5.75 -18.54 28.29
C ILE A 206 7.02 -18.51 27.45
N TYR A 207 8.08 -19.12 27.96
CA TYR A 207 9.35 -19.27 27.25
C TYR A 207 9.82 -20.71 27.29
N SER A 208 10.26 -21.27 26.16
CA SER A 208 10.87 -22.57 26.03
C SER A 208 12.29 -22.43 25.53
N ARG A 209 13.27 -22.79 26.34
CA ARG A 209 14.69 -22.71 25.98
C ARG A 209 15.06 -23.69 24.85
N PRO A 210 14.64 -24.99 24.91
CA PRO A 210 14.90 -25.91 23.80
C PRO A 210 14.24 -25.48 22.49
N GLY A 211 13.03 -24.90 22.56
CA GLY A 211 12.31 -24.37 21.41
C GLY A 211 12.83 -23.02 20.93
N LYS A 212 13.66 -22.34 21.72
CA LYS A 212 14.19 -20.99 21.46
C LYS A 212 13.09 -19.98 21.10
N ARG A 213 11.92 -20.13 21.70
CA ARG A 213 10.73 -19.34 21.40
C ARG A 213 9.98 -18.95 22.66
N GLY A 214 9.33 -17.81 22.59
CA GLY A 214 8.45 -17.35 23.65
C GLY A 214 7.13 -16.86 23.10
N HIS A 215 6.15 -16.82 23.97
CA HIS A 215 4.80 -16.38 23.71
C HIS A 215 4.33 -15.49 24.85
N ALA A 216 3.79 -14.32 24.50
CA ALA A 216 3.12 -13.41 25.41
C ALA A 216 1.66 -13.26 24.98
N ALA A 217 0.73 -13.21 25.93
CA ALA A 217 -0.69 -13.06 25.66
C ALA A 217 -1.40 -12.20 26.70
N GLY A 218 -2.49 -11.57 26.27
CA GLY A 218 -3.33 -10.68 27.08
C GLY A 218 -2.75 -9.27 27.18
N LYS A 219 -3.36 -8.32 26.45
CA LYS A 219 -2.98 -6.90 26.43
C LYS A 219 -1.47 -6.67 26.28
N VAL A 220 -0.89 -7.36 25.31
CA VAL A 220 0.55 -7.30 25.07
C VAL A 220 0.93 -5.90 24.61
N THR A 221 1.89 -5.27 25.31
CA THR A 221 2.61 -4.10 24.83
C THR A 221 4.08 -4.43 24.69
N PHE A 222 4.73 -3.91 23.67
CA PHE A 222 6.13 -4.17 23.43
C PHE A 222 6.88 -2.91 23.03
N SER A 223 8.17 -2.87 23.29
CA SER A 223 9.08 -1.87 22.76
C SER A 223 10.45 -2.49 22.46
N LEU A 224 11.04 -2.09 21.32
CA LEU A 224 12.37 -2.49 20.86
C LEU A 224 13.07 -1.26 20.30
N GLY A 225 14.04 -0.72 21.03
CA GLY A 225 14.62 0.58 20.71
C GLY A 225 13.55 1.67 20.68
N LYS A 226 13.40 2.35 19.53
CA LYS A 226 12.37 3.39 19.32
C LYS A 226 11.04 2.80 18.85
N ASN A 227 11.02 1.55 18.40
CA ASN A 227 9.82 0.88 17.94
C ASN A 227 8.97 0.42 19.11
N HIS A 228 7.66 0.57 19.01
CA HIS A 228 6.74 0.16 20.05
C HIS A 228 5.39 -0.25 19.45
N GLY A 229 4.59 -0.97 20.22
CA GLY A 229 3.27 -1.38 19.76
C GLY A 229 2.48 -2.17 20.80
N GLN A 230 1.32 -2.63 20.36
CA GLN A 230 0.38 -3.44 21.13
C GLN A 230 -0.26 -4.52 20.27
N ALA A 231 -0.66 -5.62 20.91
CA ALA A 231 -1.37 -6.73 20.28
C ALA A 231 -2.10 -7.55 21.36
N ASP A 232 -2.96 -8.49 20.97
CA ASP A 232 -3.53 -9.46 21.91
C ASP A 232 -2.52 -10.54 22.28
N SER A 233 -1.66 -10.92 21.31
CA SER A 233 -0.58 -11.88 21.53
C SER A 233 0.67 -11.54 20.72
N LEU A 234 1.83 -11.97 21.24
CA LEU A 234 3.13 -11.86 20.61
C LEU A 234 3.86 -13.19 20.74
N GLU A 235 4.34 -13.71 19.62
CA GLU A 235 5.28 -14.82 19.58
C GLU A 235 6.64 -14.34 19.07
N PHE A 236 7.72 -14.85 19.64
CA PHE A 236 9.06 -14.58 19.12
C PHE A 236 9.90 -15.84 19.04
N LYS A 237 10.86 -15.84 18.15
CA LYS A 237 11.81 -16.93 17.97
C LYS A 237 13.23 -16.37 17.87
N PHE A 238 14.17 -16.99 18.58
CA PHE A 238 15.60 -16.69 18.45
C PHE A 238 16.23 -17.45 17.30
N THR A 239 17.32 -16.92 16.79
CA THR A 239 18.23 -17.62 15.86
C THR A 239 18.77 -18.92 16.49
N PRO A 240 19.23 -19.90 15.69
CA PRO A 240 19.79 -21.15 16.20
C PRO A 240 20.92 -21.00 17.21
N ASN A 241 21.74 -19.95 17.07
CA ASN A 241 22.81 -19.62 18.02
C ASN A 241 22.36 -18.73 19.19
N GLU A 242 21.06 -18.40 19.24
CA GLU A 242 20.43 -17.53 20.26
C GLU A 242 21.05 -16.12 20.36
N GLN A 243 21.73 -15.64 19.34
CA GLN A 243 22.38 -14.33 19.41
C GLN A 243 21.39 -13.18 19.20
N GLN A 244 20.28 -13.42 18.52
CA GLN A 244 19.27 -12.39 18.22
C GLN A 244 17.87 -12.98 18.02
N ILE A 245 16.85 -12.13 18.06
CA ILE A 245 15.49 -12.51 17.69
C ILE A 245 15.43 -12.58 16.15
N GLU A 246 15.09 -13.77 15.64
CA GLU A 246 14.93 -14.05 14.22
C GLU A 246 13.59 -13.54 13.69
N LYS A 247 12.52 -13.74 14.48
CA LYS A 247 11.15 -13.46 14.08
C LYS A 247 10.28 -13.04 15.24
N ILE A 248 9.37 -12.09 14.99
CA ILE A 248 8.30 -11.70 15.91
C ILE A 248 6.97 -11.79 15.13
N GLU A 249 5.98 -12.44 15.71
CA GLU A 249 4.61 -12.52 15.20
C GLU A 249 3.66 -11.88 16.21
N LEU A 250 2.85 -10.94 15.73
CA LEU A 250 1.86 -10.20 16.51
C LEU A 250 0.48 -10.55 15.98
N LYS A 251 -0.49 -10.81 16.85
CA LYS A 251 -1.86 -11.16 16.47
C LYS A 251 -2.89 -10.46 17.35
N GLY A 252 -4.01 -10.11 16.73
CA GLY A 252 -5.18 -9.50 17.37
C GLY A 252 -5.03 -8.00 17.59
N GLY A 253 -5.71 -7.19 16.79
CA GLY A 253 -5.78 -5.74 16.93
C GLY A 253 -4.41 -5.05 16.98
N VAL A 254 -3.48 -5.49 16.15
CA VAL A 254 -2.07 -5.05 16.19
C VAL A 254 -1.96 -3.59 15.79
N LYS A 255 -1.26 -2.81 16.63
CA LYS A 255 -0.81 -1.45 16.32
C LYS A 255 0.66 -1.34 16.61
N ALA A 256 1.46 -0.94 15.63
CA ALA A 256 2.90 -0.82 15.75
C ALA A 256 3.37 0.51 15.18
N SER A 257 4.26 1.18 15.90
CA SER A 257 5.02 2.34 15.43
C SER A 257 6.44 1.92 15.15
N LEU A 258 6.89 2.18 13.93
CA LEU A 258 8.22 1.86 13.43
C LEU A 258 8.96 3.15 13.15
N VAL A 259 10.13 3.32 13.76
CA VAL A 259 10.95 4.52 13.63
C VAL A 259 12.28 4.16 12.97
N ALA A 260 12.58 4.77 11.82
CA ALA A 260 13.86 4.59 11.15
C ALA A 260 15.02 5.13 12.01
N GLU A 261 16.15 4.43 12.02
CA GLU A 261 17.34 4.82 12.81
C GLU A 261 17.97 6.11 12.29
N GLU A 262 18.04 6.24 10.95
CA GLU A 262 18.63 7.39 10.27
C GLU A 262 17.55 8.26 9.62
N GLU A 263 17.77 9.56 9.66
CA GLU A 263 16.91 10.53 8.99
C GLU A 263 17.40 10.73 7.55
N VAL A 264 16.61 10.27 6.58
CA VAL A 264 16.91 10.49 5.16
C VAL A 264 16.25 11.80 4.74
N PRO A 265 17.00 12.78 4.21
CA PRO A 265 16.41 14.02 3.74
C PRO A 265 15.35 13.75 2.66
N ILE A 266 14.18 14.37 2.81
CA ILE A 266 13.10 14.33 1.83
C ILE A 266 13.24 15.55 0.93
N THR A 267 13.47 15.31 -0.37
CA THR A 267 13.54 16.36 -1.39
C THR A 267 12.23 16.42 -2.18
N GLU A 268 12.03 17.53 -2.90
CA GLU A 268 10.89 17.65 -3.82
C GLU A 268 10.96 16.54 -4.88
N GLY A 269 9.85 15.84 -5.11
CA GLY A 269 9.81 14.67 -6.00
C GLY A 269 9.98 13.31 -5.29
N ASP A 270 10.43 13.27 -4.05
CA ASP A 270 10.55 12.02 -3.31
C ASP A 270 9.19 11.42 -2.93
N LEU A 271 9.12 10.09 -2.93
CA LEU A 271 7.96 9.39 -2.42
C LEU A 271 8.04 9.34 -0.89
N LEU A 272 7.14 10.07 -0.21
CA LEU A 272 7.10 10.15 1.26
C LEU A 272 7.06 8.77 1.92
N LEU A 273 6.34 7.81 1.34
CA LEU A 273 6.25 6.43 1.82
C LEU A 273 7.63 5.77 1.99
N ALA A 274 8.55 6.00 1.05
CA ALA A 274 9.87 5.39 1.08
C ALA A 274 10.81 6.03 2.11
N LYS A 275 10.70 7.34 2.30
CA LYS A 275 11.62 8.14 3.11
C LYS A 275 11.07 8.58 4.46
N ALA A 276 9.84 8.20 4.80
CA ALA A 276 9.26 8.55 6.10
C ALA A 276 10.06 7.97 7.26
N ARG A 277 10.31 8.80 8.27
CA ARG A 277 11.00 8.43 9.49
C ARG A 277 10.15 7.53 10.38
N GLU A 278 8.87 7.84 10.49
CA GLU A 278 7.93 7.12 11.34
C GLU A 278 6.79 6.53 10.51
N ARG A 279 6.44 5.30 10.81
CA ARG A 279 5.34 4.56 10.19
C ARG A 279 4.50 3.91 11.27
N GLU A 280 3.25 4.28 11.35
CA GLU A 280 2.24 3.59 12.14
C GLU A 280 1.60 2.51 11.29
N VAL A 281 1.55 1.27 11.76
CA VAL A 281 0.98 0.13 11.06
C VAL A 281 -0.07 -0.52 11.95
N GLU A 282 -1.28 -0.68 11.42
CA GLU A 282 -2.37 -1.41 12.07
C GLU A 282 -2.79 -2.59 11.19
N ALA A 283 -3.04 -3.77 11.79
CA ALA A 283 -3.48 -4.97 11.11
C ALA A 283 -4.05 -6.01 12.09
N GLU A 284 -4.63 -7.08 11.59
CA GLU A 284 -5.02 -8.23 12.42
C GLU A 284 -3.79 -9.05 12.83
N GLU A 285 -2.83 -9.19 11.91
CA GLU A 285 -1.57 -9.90 12.12
C GLU A 285 -0.40 -9.10 11.54
N ILE A 286 0.72 -9.04 12.27
CA ILE A 286 1.99 -8.49 11.78
C ILE A 286 3.11 -9.47 12.08
N SER A 287 3.92 -9.79 11.08
CA SER A 287 5.13 -10.60 11.20
C SER A 287 6.36 -9.75 10.86
N LEU A 288 7.31 -9.72 11.76
CA LEU A 288 8.59 -9.03 11.63
C LEU A 288 9.69 -10.07 11.53
N SER A 289 10.59 -9.96 10.57
CA SER A 289 11.79 -10.80 10.47
C SER A 289 13.05 -9.93 10.48
N ALA A 290 14.08 -10.38 11.16
CA ALA A 290 15.39 -9.74 11.19
C ALA A 290 16.35 -10.41 10.20
N PHE A 291 17.38 -9.70 9.77
CA PHE A 291 18.49 -10.30 9.02
C PHE A 291 19.16 -11.39 9.87
N PRO A 292 19.59 -12.51 9.27
CA PRO A 292 20.20 -13.62 10.01
C PRO A 292 21.49 -13.26 10.77
N ASP A 293 22.19 -12.22 10.33
CA ASP A 293 23.53 -11.84 10.77
C ASP A 293 23.58 -10.49 11.53
N MET A 294 22.46 -9.80 11.67
CA MET A 294 22.39 -8.52 12.36
C MET A 294 21.01 -8.23 12.97
N PRO A 295 20.93 -7.51 14.10
CA PRO A 295 19.66 -7.20 14.77
C PRO A 295 18.90 -6.05 14.09
N LYS A 296 18.78 -6.08 12.74
CA LYS A 296 18.01 -5.12 11.95
C LYS A 296 16.86 -5.82 11.26
N MET A 297 15.77 -5.12 11.11
CA MET A 297 14.58 -5.62 10.43
C MET A 297 14.85 -5.83 8.93
N GLU A 298 14.60 -7.04 8.42
CA GLU A 298 14.65 -7.39 7.01
C GLU A 298 13.30 -7.22 6.34
N SER A 299 12.23 -7.65 7.04
CA SER A 299 10.88 -7.58 6.49
C SER A 299 9.81 -7.36 7.55
N LEU A 300 8.72 -6.73 7.11
CA LEU A 300 7.45 -6.66 7.81
C LEU A 300 6.36 -7.16 6.87
N GLU A 301 5.54 -8.09 7.32
CA GLU A 301 4.32 -8.53 6.64
C GLU A 301 3.12 -8.26 7.55
N ALA A 302 2.09 -7.59 7.02
CA ALA A 302 0.84 -7.30 7.71
C ALA A 302 -0.32 -7.92 6.94
N LYS A 303 -1.31 -8.48 7.65
CA LYS A 303 -2.49 -9.15 7.09
C LYS A 303 -3.74 -8.79 7.88
N GLY A 304 -4.86 -8.69 7.14
CA GLY A 304 -6.18 -8.37 7.67
C GLY A 304 -6.38 -6.89 7.96
N ASN A 305 -7.21 -6.21 7.16
CA ASN A 305 -7.57 -4.80 7.34
C ASN A 305 -6.37 -3.88 7.57
N CYS A 306 -5.33 -4.04 6.77
CA CYS A 306 -4.09 -3.31 6.96
C CYS A 306 -4.27 -1.80 6.74
N PHE A 307 -3.78 -1.03 7.68
CA PHE A 307 -3.68 0.42 7.59
C PHE A 307 -2.25 0.84 7.94
N MET A 308 -1.67 1.70 7.12
CA MET A 308 -0.37 2.31 7.40
C MET A 308 -0.47 3.81 7.21
N LYS A 309 0.12 4.55 8.14
CA LYS A 309 0.23 5.99 8.11
C LYS A 309 1.69 6.40 8.26
N SER A 310 2.12 7.33 7.45
CA SER A 310 3.46 7.92 7.49
C SER A 310 3.36 9.43 7.36
N ALA A 311 4.10 10.15 8.19
CA ALA A 311 4.13 11.60 8.17
C ALA A 311 5.56 12.09 7.90
N ALA A 312 5.71 13.16 7.12
CA ALA A 312 6.95 13.89 6.99
C ALA A 312 7.07 15.00 8.03
N ALA A 313 8.28 15.41 8.33
CA ALA A 313 8.54 16.61 9.14
C ALA A 313 7.91 17.87 8.54
N SER A 314 7.72 17.92 7.19
CA SER A 314 7.02 18.98 6.48
C SER A 314 5.52 19.09 6.78
N GLY A 315 4.92 18.06 7.39
CA GLY A 315 3.48 17.94 7.65
C GLY A 315 2.70 17.23 6.53
N SER A 316 3.34 16.79 5.45
CA SER A 316 2.70 15.93 4.44
C SER A 316 2.42 14.55 5.00
N LEU A 317 1.33 13.92 4.55
CA LEU A 317 0.83 12.66 5.08
C LEU A 317 0.60 11.64 3.95
N VAL A 318 0.99 10.39 4.19
CA VAL A 318 0.61 9.25 3.36
C VAL A 318 -0.15 8.24 4.20
N GLU A 319 -1.29 7.81 3.71
CA GLU A 319 -2.09 6.73 4.25
C GLU A 319 -2.20 5.61 3.22
N VAL A 320 -1.99 4.36 3.65
CA VAL A 320 -2.18 3.18 2.81
C VAL A 320 -3.15 2.24 3.48
N ARG A 321 -4.08 1.68 2.71
CA ARG A 321 -5.03 0.65 3.13
C ARG A 321 -5.02 -0.52 2.16
N SER A 322 -5.10 -1.74 2.68
CA SER A 322 -5.20 -2.97 1.87
C SER A 322 -5.54 -4.17 2.76
N GLU A 323 -5.81 -5.32 2.18
CA GLU A 323 -5.96 -6.57 2.94
C GLU A 323 -4.62 -7.14 3.40
N ALA A 324 -3.54 -6.84 2.67
CA ALA A 324 -2.22 -7.29 3.04
C ALA A 324 -1.14 -6.30 2.57
N MET A 325 -0.06 -6.19 3.35
CA MET A 325 1.10 -5.35 3.08
C MET A 325 2.39 -6.09 3.37
N LYS A 326 3.43 -5.77 2.61
CA LYS A 326 4.80 -6.22 2.86
C LYS A 326 5.77 -5.07 2.66
N MET A 327 6.72 -4.96 3.57
CA MET A 327 7.86 -4.05 3.49
C MET A 327 9.14 -4.88 3.52
N LEU A 328 10.07 -4.57 2.65
CA LEU A 328 11.42 -5.12 2.65
C LEU A 328 12.39 -3.98 2.89
N PHE A 329 13.33 -4.20 3.79
CA PHE A 329 14.33 -3.20 4.17
C PHE A 329 15.72 -3.64 3.66
N ASP A 330 16.59 -2.68 3.43
CA ASP A 330 18.00 -2.92 3.21
C ASP A 330 18.76 -3.02 4.54
N ARG A 331 20.05 -3.35 4.48
CA ARG A 331 20.90 -3.49 5.67
C ARG A 331 21.16 -2.19 6.41
N GLN A 332 20.91 -1.04 5.79
CA GLN A 332 20.98 0.28 6.38
C GLN A 332 19.67 0.66 7.10
N GLY A 333 18.58 -0.10 6.87
CA GLY A 333 17.24 0.17 7.40
C GLY A 333 16.37 1.00 6.45
N GLY A 334 16.84 1.29 5.24
CA GLY A 334 16.08 1.95 4.19
C GLY A 334 15.00 1.03 3.61
N LEU A 335 13.84 1.58 3.24
CA LEU A 335 12.78 0.82 2.59
C LEU A 335 13.20 0.49 1.15
N ARG A 336 13.49 -0.79 0.86
CA ARG A 336 13.85 -1.29 -0.45
C ARG A 336 12.64 -1.53 -1.34
N GLU A 337 11.58 -2.11 -0.77
CA GLU A 337 10.34 -2.46 -1.45
C GLU A 337 9.17 -2.32 -0.50
N PHE A 338 8.08 -1.78 -0.99
CA PHE A 338 6.77 -1.80 -0.34
C PHE A 338 5.75 -2.37 -1.30
N ARG A 339 4.94 -3.28 -0.82
CA ARG A 339 3.87 -3.89 -1.58
C ARG A 339 2.60 -3.92 -0.74
N ALA A 340 1.50 -3.42 -1.29
CA ALA A 340 0.16 -3.54 -0.75
C ALA A 340 -0.72 -4.19 -1.81
N TRP A 341 -1.55 -5.16 -1.42
CA TRP A 341 -2.39 -5.89 -2.37
C TRP A 341 -3.74 -6.25 -1.78
N ASN A 342 -4.67 -6.62 -2.68
CA ASN A 342 -6.07 -6.82 -2.43
C ASN A 342 -6.75 -5.52 -1.97
N GLN A 343 -7.32 -4.78 -2.94
CA GLN A 343 -7.97 -3.48 -2.72
C GLN A 343 -7.01 -2.43 -2.14
N ALA A 344 -5.81 -2.35 -2.71
CA ALA A 344 -4.80 -1.41 -2.25
C ALA A 344 -5.18 0.04 -2.60
N ARG A 345 -5.08 0.92 -1.62
CA ARG A 345 -5.35 2.35 -1.75
C ARG A 345 -4.27 3.14 -1.05
N LEU A 346 -3.66 4.09 -1.74
CA LEU A 346 -2.69 5.04 -1.21
C LEU A 346 -3.22 6.46 -1.37
N LEU A 347 -3.29 7.19 -0.28
CA LEU A 347 -3.71 8.57 -0.21
C LEU A 347 -2.55 9.44 0.24
N GLU A 348 -2.14 10.40 -0.58
CA GLU A 348 -1.11 11.39 -0.24
C GLU A 348 -1.74 12.77 -0.11
N LYS A 349 -1.53 13.41 1.04
CA LYS A 349 -2.02 14.75 1.37
C LYS A 349 -0.86 15.73 1.51
N GLN A 350 -1.09 16.97 1.13
CA GLN A 350 -0.17 18.07 1.37
C GLN A 350 -0.25 18.54 2.83
N LYS A 351 0.65 19.47 3.21
CA LYS A 351 0.69 20.05 4.55
C LYS A 351 -0.62 20.73 4.98
N ASP A 352 -1.33 21.33 4.04
CA ASP A 352 -2.62 22.01 4.25
C ASP A 352 -3.82 21.03 4.33
N GLY A 353 -3.55 19.73 4.23
CA GLY A 353 -4.56 18.67 4.22
C GLY A 353 -5.23 18.44 2.86
N SER A 354 -4.90 19.22 1.84
CA SER A 354 -5.41 19.03 0.48
C SER A 354 -4.91 17.72 -0.13
N LEU A 355 -5.73 17.12 -1.00
CA LEU A 355 -5.36 15.91 -1.73
C LEU A 355 -4.26 16.23 -2.73
N LYS A 356 -3.08 15.61 -2.59
CA LYS A 356 -2.05 15.61 -3.61
C LYS A 356 -2.35 14.56 -4.67
N ARG A 357 -2.60 13.32 -4.23
CA ARG A 357 -3.00 12.20 -5.11
C ARG A 357 -3.64 11.06 -4.34
N LEU A 358 -4.52 10.36 -5.01
CA LEU A 358 -5.09 9.07 -4.60
C LEU A 358 -4.71 8.04 -5.65
N LEU A 359 -4.17 6.92 -5.20
CA LEU A 359 -3.90 5.75 -6.01
C LEU A 359 -4.74 4.59 -5.49
N SER A 360 -5.38 3.84 -6.36
CA SER A 360 -6.07 2.62 -5.98
C SER A 360 -5.99 1.55 -7.05
N GLY A 361 -6.00 0.30 -6.65
CA GLY A 361 -5.95 -0.86 -7.54
C GLY A 361 -5.84 -2.16 -6.77
N GLN A 362 -5.68 -3.26 -7.49
CA GLN A 362 -5.45 -4.57 -6.89
C GLN A 362 -4.13 -4.62 -6.14
N GLU A 363 -3.11 -3.94 -6.66
CA GLU A 363 -1.77 -3.92 -6.11
C GLU A 363 -1.14 -2.54 -6.23
N ILE A 364 -0.44 -2.13 -5.19
CA ILE A 364 0.47 -0.98 -5.19
C ILE A 364 1.86 -1.50 -4.82
N LEU A 365 2.84 -1.22 -5.68
CA LEU A 365 4.22 -1.63 -5.53
C LEU A 365 5.15 -0.42 -5.60
N VAL A 366 6.00 -0.25 -4.59
CA VAL A 366 7.08 0.74 -4.56
C VAL A 366 8.42 0.02 -4.59
N GLU A 367 9.28 0.36 -5.51
CA GLU A 367 10.59 -0.25 -5.73
C GLU A 367 11.70 0.80 -5.71
N GLY A 368 12.94 0.37 -5.47
CA GLY A 368 14.13 1.20 -5.59
C GLY A 368 14.15 2.39 -4.63
N GLN A 369 13.78 2.18 -3.36
CA GLN A 369 13.70 3.26 -2.37
C GLN A 369 12.78 4.44 -2.77
N GLY A 370 11.75 4.14 -3.58
CA GLY A 370 10.80 5.15 -4.08
C GLY A 370 11.09 5.67 -5.48
N GLU A 371 12.05 5.10 -6.20
CA GLU A 371 12.32 5.47 -7.60
C GLU A 371 11.15 5.16 -8.53
N LYS A 372 10.41 4.09 -8.24
CA LYS A 372 9.25 3.65 -9.00
C LYS A 372 8.09 3.28 -8.10
N LEU A 373 6.91 3.79 -8.43
CA LEU A 373 5.63 3.41 -7.84
C LEU A 373 4.72 2.86 -8.93
N GLY A 374 4.33 1.61 -8.82
CA GLY A 374 3.41 0.96 -9.74
C GLY A 374 2.04 0.73 -9.08
N VAL A 375 0.97 0.89 -9.86
CA VAL A 375 -0.39 0.51 -9.49
C VAL A 375 -0.92 -0.41 -10.58
N ARG A 376 -1.44 -1.58 -10.20
CA ARG A 376 -1.98 -2.57 -11.11
C ARG A 376 -3.45 -2.83 -10.86
N ALA A 377 -4.18 -3.01 -11.96
CA ALA A 377 -5.57 -3.43 -11.94
C ALA A 377 -5.71 -4.90 -11.55
N GLY A 378 -6.84 -5.24 -10.96
CA GLY A 378 -7.30 -6.62 -10.80
C GLY A 378 -8.26 -7.04 -11.90
N THR A 379 -8.93 -8.17 -11.68
CA THR A 379 -9.98 -8.66 -12.59
C THR A 379 -11.24 -7.81 -12.56
N SER A 380 -11.55 -7.19 -11.42
CA SER A 380 -12.76 -6.39 -11.17
C SER A 380 -12.49 -4.90 -10.95
N GLU A 381 -11.25 -4.51 -10.68
CA GLU A 381 -10.87 -3.15 -10.36
C GLU A 381 -9.77 -2.66 -11.31
N ALA A 382 -9.96 -1.48 -11.89
CA ALA A 382 -8.94 -0.80 -12.67
C ALA A 382 -7.92 -0.11 -11.74
N ALA A 383 -6.70 0.11 -12.22
CA ALA A 383 -5.77 1.00 -11.56
C ALA A 383 -6.23 2.45 -11.74
N LEU A 384 -6.32 3.20 -10.66
CA LEU A 384 -6.76 4.59 -10.62
C LEU A 384 -5.66 5.49 -10.04
N LEU A 385 -5.42 6.61 -10.69
CA LEU A 385 -4.72 7.77 -10.14
C LEU A 385 -5.65 8.97 -10.21
N ASP A 386 -5.98 9.56 -9.07
CA ASP A 386 -6.76 10.78 -8.96
C ASP A 386 -5.91 11.88 -8.31
N SER A 387 -5.86 13.04 -8.95
CA SER A 387 -5.12 14.23 -8.51
C SER A 387 -6.01 15.47 -8.65
N GLN A 388 -5.49 16.64 -8.25
CA GLN A 388 -6.20 17.91 -8.43
C GLN A 388 -6.52 18.19 -9.90
N ASP A 389 -5.59 17.87 -10.80
CA ASP A 389 -5.64 18.28 -12.21
C ASP A 389 -6.21 17.21 -13.13
N SER A 390 -6.19 15.94 -12.71
CA SER A 390 -6.54 14.84 -13.59
C SER A 390 -6.96 13.58 -12.82
N GLU A 391 -7.74 12.77 -13.51
CA GLU A 391 -8.04 11.39 -13.13
C GLU A 391 -7.58 10.47 -14.26
N VAL A 392 -6.86 9.42 -13.94
CA VAL A 392 -6.35 8.43 -14.90
C VAL A 392 -6.72 7.04 -14.44
N VAL A 393 -7.35 6.28 -15.32
CA VAL A 393 -7.71 4.87 -15.13
C VAL A 393 -7.04 4.04 -16.22
N ALA A 394 -6.40 2.94 -15.84
CA ALA A 394 -5.69 2.04 -16.75
C ALA A 394 -5.57 0.62 -16.18
N ARG A 395 -4.97 -0.31 -16.92
CA ARG A 395 -4.56 -1.61 -16.38
C ARG A 395 -3.30 -1.50 -15.52
N GLU A 396 -2.37 -0.63 -15.90
CA GLU A 396 -1.16 -0.35 -15.14
C GLU A 396 -0.86 1.14 -15.18
N ILE A 397 -0.52 1.71 -14.01
CA ILE A 397 -0.03 3.07 -13.86
C ILE A 397 1.33 3.00 -13.16
N ARG A 398 2.33 3.67 -13.73
CA ARG A 398 3.69 3.77 -13.19
C ARG A 398 4.06 5.22 -12.98
N LEU A 399 4.58 5.52 -11.81
CA LEU A 399 5.13 6.83 -11.46
C LEU A 399 6.64 6.68 -11.24
N PHE A 400 7.40 7.60 -11.79
CA PHE A 400 8.84 7.73 -11.58
C PHE A 400 9.09 9.09 -10.92
N PRO A 401 8.96 9.18 -9.58
CA PRO A 401 8.94 10.46 -8.88
C PRO A 401 10.18 11.33 -9.14
N GLN A 402 11.36 10.73 -9.10
CA GLN A 402 12.64 11.44 -9.33
C GLN A 402 12.81 11.95 -10.76
N ARG A 403 12.14 11.33 -11.74
CA ARG A 403 12.15 11.74 -13.15
C ARG A 403 10.95 12.62 -13.49
N GLU A 404 10.02 12.76 -12.55
CA GLU A 404 8.74 13.45 -12.73
C GLU A 404 7.96 12.93 -13.96
N ILE A 405 7.97 11.60 -14.14
CA ILE A 405 7.29 10.91 -15.23
C ILE A 405 6.17 10.05 -14.66
N MET A 406 5.01 10.11 -15.33
CA MET A 406 3.90 9.18 -15.14
C MET A 406 3.64 8.44 -16.46
N GLU A 407 3.45 7.15 -16.39
CA GLU A 407 3.03 6.29 -17.51
C GLU A 407 1.76 5.54 -17.13
N ALA A 408 0.83 5.44 -18.07
CA ALA A 408 -0.35 4.59 -17.96
C ALA A 408 -0.46 3.74 -19.24
N ALA A 409 -0.73 2.46 -19.06
CA ALA A 409 -0.76 1.50 -20.14
C ALA A 409 -2.00 0.60 -20.09
N GLU A 410 -2.46 0.20 -21.25
CA GLU A 410 -3.61 -0.65 -21.50
C GLU A 410 -4.94 -0.06 -21.01
N GLU A 411 -5.86 0.14 -21.95
CA GLU A 411 -7.22 0.67 -21.70
C GLU A 411 -7.24 2.03 -20.96
N VAL A 412 -6.30 2.92 -21.30
CA VAL A 412 -6.17 4.21 -20.63
C VAL A 412 -7.42 5.06 -20.86
N LYS A 413 -7.98 5.56 -19.77
CA LYS A 413 -9.01 6.60 -19.73
C LYS A 413 -8.51 7.72 -18.83
N ALA A 414 -8.39 8.91 -19.38
CA ALA A 414 -7.98 10.08 -18.63
C ALA A 414 -9.05 11.17 -18.68
N ILE A 415 -9.20 11.89 -17.57
CA ILE A 415 -10.04 13.06 -17.44
C ILE A 415 -9.13 14.21 -17.01
N LEU A 416 -8.99 15.20 -17.87
CA LEU A 416 -8.35 16.46 -17.49
C LEU A 416 -9.40 17.34 -16.85
N LYS A 417 -9.23 17.65 -15.56
CA LYS A 417 -10.19 18.42 -14.78
C LYS A 417 -10.10 19.92 -15.13
N PRO A 418 -11.22 20.64 -15.12
CA PRO A 418 -11.19 22.09 -15.36
C PRO A 418 -10.40 22.80 -14.26
N GLN A 419 -9.59 23.78 -14.67
CA GLN A 419 -8.84 24.66 -13.75
C GLN A 419 -9.15 26.13 -14.08
N PRO A 420 -10.20 26.71 -13.49
CA PRO A 420 -10.65 28.05 -13.86
C PRO A 420 -9.61 29.17 -13.63
N GLU A 421 -8.71 29.01 -12.65
CA GLU A 421 -7.82 30.09 -12.21
C GLU A 421 -6.40 30.06 -12.81
N LYS A 422 -5.95 28.93 -13.35
CA LYS A 422 -4.52 28.74 -13.71
C LYS A 422 -4.25 28.26 -15.13
N ALA A 423 -5.23 27.73 -15.85
CA ALA A 423 -4.95 26.99 -17.07
C ALA A 423 -5.29 27.75 -18.34
N GLU A 424 -4.38 27.72 -19.29
CA GLU A 424 -4.70 27.86 -20.69
C GLU A 424 -5.58 26.68 -21.11
N ALA A 425 -6.48 26.87 -22.09
CA ALA A 425 -7.33 25.80 -22.57
C ALA A 425 -6.49 24.62 -23.08
N VAL A 426 -6.97 23.39 -22.91
CA VAL A 426 -6.35 22.22 -23.53
C VAL A 426 -6.82 22.17 -24.98
N GLY A 427 -5.97 22.65 -25.86
CA GLY A 427 -6.32 22.74 -27.27
C GLY A 427 -7.50 23.69 -27.52
N PHE A 428 -8.39 23.27 -28.40
CA PHE A 428 -9.63 23.99 -28.75
C PHE A 428 -10.80 23.68 -27.81
N PHE A 429 -10.60 22.89 -26.79
CA PHE A 429 -11.64 22.53 -25.81
C PHE A 429 -11.86 23.67 -24.80
N ALA A 430 -13.10 23.83 -24.34
CA ALA A 430 -13.46 24.87 -23.38
C ALA A 430 -12.81 24.64 -22.01
N ARG A 431 -12.27 25.68 -21.39
CA ARG A 431 -11.51 25.64 -20.12
C ARG A 431 -12.32 25.16 -18.91
N GLU A 432 -13.62 25.42 -18.94
CA GLU A 432 -14.52 25.26 -17.80
C GLU A 432 -15.10 23.84 -17.71
N LYS A 433 -14.81 22.99 -18.69
CA LYS A 433 -15.35 21.64 -18.77
C LYS A 433 -14.24 20.61 -18.80
N PRO A 434 -14.50 19.39 -18.26
CA PRO A 434 -13.54 18.31 -18.33
C PRO A 434 -13.31 17.85 -19.77
N VAL A 435 -12.06 17.49 -20.07
CA VAL A 435 -11.69 16.83 -21.34
C VAL A 435 -11.47 15.35 -21.06
N PHE A 436 -12.17 14.51 -21.81
CA PHE A 436 -12.07 13.06 -21.71
C PHE A 436 -11.14 12.51 -22.78
N ILE A 437 -10.31 11.54 -22.41
CA ILE A 437 -9.34 10.92 -23.30
C ILE A 437 -9.37 9.41 -23.16
N LYS A 438 -9.36 8.69 -24.29
CA LYS A 438 -9.07 7.26 -24.36
C LYS A 438 -7.82 7.04 -25.19
N ALA A 439 -6.97 6.09 -24.79
CA ALA A 439 -5.77 5.69 -25.53
C ALA A 439 -5.31 4.29 -25.08
N HIS A 440 -4.35 3.70 -25.79
CA HIS A 440 -3.68 2.49 -25.30
C HIS A 440 -2.56 2.83 -24.31
N MET A 441 -1.88 3.97 -24.50
CA MET A 441 -0.80 4.43 -23.65
C MET A 441 -0.90 5.94 -23.43
N MET A 442 -0.54 6.37 -22.23
CA MET A 442 -0.36 7.76 -21.85
C MET A 442 0.99 7.90 -21.13
N ARG A 443 1.71 8.98 -21.42
CA ARG A 443 2.92 9.39 -20.69
C ARG A 443 2.83 10.87 -20.40
N PHE A 444 3.04 11.25 -19.16
CA PHE A 444 3.13 12.64 -18.70
C PHE A 444 4.56 12.92 -18.22
N GLU A 445 5.18 13.94 -18.77
CA GLU A 445 6.50 14.46 -18.39
C GLU A 445 6.30 15.82 -17.73
N GLN A 446 6.36 15.84 -16.40
CA GLN A 446 6.01 17.03 -15.61
C GLN A 446 6.98 18.20 -15.85
N GLN A 447 8.28 17.94 -15.96
CA GLN A 447 9.29 18.98 -16.24
C GLN A 447 9.05 19.72 -17.54
N GLN A 448 8.52 19.04 -18.55
CA GLN A 448 8.22 19.59 -19.87
C GLN A 448 6.75 19.97 -20.01
N ASN A 449 5.95 19.71 -18.98
CA ASN A 449 4.49 19.88 -18.95
C ASN A 449 3.80 19.24 -20.17
N ARG A 450 4.34 18.07 -20.61
CA ARG A 450 3.98 17.40 -21.85
C ARG A 450 3.23 16.09 -21.59
N LEU A 451 2.04 15.97 -22.22
CA LEU A 451 1.25 14.75 -22.29
C LEU A 451 1.45 14.10 -23.65
N PHE A 452 1.81 12.85 -23.67
CA PHE A 452 1.92 12.03 -24.86
C PHE A 452 0.93 10.87 -24.79
N PHE A 453 0.16 10.66 -25.86
CA PHE A 453 -0.78 9.57 -26.01
C PHE A 453 -0.46 8.76 -27.26
N ARG A 454 -0.72 7.45 -27.21
CA ARG A 454 -0.51 6.52 -28.33
C ARG A 454 -1.58 5.44 -28.39
N GLY A 455 -1.99 5.11 -29.63
CA GLY A 455 -2.89 4.01 -29.97
C GLY A 455 -4.37 4.37 -29.80
N ASP A 456 -5.09 4.41 -30.92
CA ASP A 456 -6.55 4.62 -31.03
C ASP A 456 -7.08 5.74 -30.12
N ILE A 457 -6.41 6.88 -30.20
CA ILE A 457 -6.69 8.01 -29.34
C ILE A 457 -8.04 8.59 -29.70
N ARG A 458 -8.85 8.82 -28.67
CA ARG A 458 -10.07 9.60 -28.74
C ARG A 458 -10.07 10.62 -27.61
N MET A 459 -10.03 11.90 -27.95
CA MET A 459 -10.15 13.03 -27.02
C MET A 459 -11.45 13.76 -27.33
N TRP A 460 -12.25 14.07 -26.31
CA TRP A 460 -13.55 14.72 -26.54
C TRP A 460 -14.00 15.58 -25.37
N GLN A 461 -14.82 16.55 -25.68
CA GLN A 461 -15.56 17.38 -24.76
C GLN A 461 -16.92 17.67 -25.37
N ASP A 462 -18.00 17.41 -24.66
CA ASP A 462 -19.37 17.50 -25.19
C ASP A 462 -19.51 16.68 -26.50
N LYS A 463 -19.72 17.37 -27.63
CA LYS A 463 -19.87 16.79 -28.96
C LYS A 463 -18.65 16.93 -29.86
N ASP A 464 -17.67 17.73 -29.42
CA ASP A 464 -16.42 17.93 -30.14
C ASP A 464 -15.42 16.82 -29.85
N MET A 465 -14.74 16.34 -30.88
CA MET A 465 -13.91 15.16 -30.77
C MET A 465 -12.67 15.24 -31.66
N LEU A 466 -11.58 14.71 -31.16
CA LEU A 466 -10.32 14.53 -31.87
C LEU A 466 -9.88 13.07 -31.80
N LEU A 467 -9.55 12.49 -32.93
CA LEU A 467 -9.04 11.13 -33.10
C LEU A 467 -7.65 11.18 -33.71
N ALA A 468 -6.75 10.33 -33.27
CA ALA A 468 -5.40 10.19 -33.83
C ALA A 468 -4.75 8.85 -33.42
N GLN A 469 -3.64 8.49 -34.05
CA GLN A 469 -2.83 7.35 -33.61
C GLN A 469 -1.77 7.76 -32.59
N GLN A 470 -1.23 8.99 -32.71
CA GLN A 470 -0.34 9.60 -31.75
C GLN A 470 -0.78 11.03 -31.49
N MET A 471 -0.61 11.50 -30.25
CA MET A 471 -0.98 12.85 -29.87
C MET A 471 -0.04 13.36 -28.78
N THR A 472 0.41 14.58 -28.96
CA THR A 472 1.17 15.32 -27.95
C THR A 472 0.41 16.58 -27.57
N VAL A 473 0.27 16.82 -26.25
CA VAL A 473 -0.35 18.03 -25.70
C VAL A 473 0.68 18.74 -24.83
N LEU A 474 0.95 19.99 -25.13
CA LEU A 474 1.78 20.88 -24.30
C LEU A 474 0.86 21.67 -23.37
N LYS A 475 0.87 21.34 -22.08
CA LYS A 475 -0.07 21.96 -21.10
C LYS A 475 0.15 23.44 -20.90
N ASP A 476 1.40 23.92 -21.04
CA ASP A 476 1.73 25.33 -20.84
C ASP A 476 1.20 26.23 -21.95
N THR A 477 1.21 25.75 -23.17
CA THR A 477 0.79 26.52 -24.35
C THR A 477 -0.59 26.11 -24.85
N GLY A 478 -1.11 24.96 -24.39
CA GLY A 478 -2.34 24.36 -24.89
C GLY A 478 -2.21 23.80 -26.32
N GLU A 479 -0.99 23.76 -26.88
CA GLU A 479 -0.74 23.21 -28.22
C GLU A 479 -1.05 21.72 -28.28
N ILE A 480 -1.65 21.26 -29.39
CA ILE A 480 -1.89 19.84 -29.69
C ILE A 480 -1.27 19.51 -31.04
N VAL A 481 -0.42 18.48 -31.06
CA VAL A 481 0.09 17.85 -32.27
C VAL A 481 -0.51 16.46 -32.38
N GLY A 482 -1.18 16.17 -33.48
CA GLY A 482 -1.75 14.86 -33.81
C GLY A 482 -1.07 14.26 -35.03
N GLU A 483 -0.82 12.95 -35.00
CA GLU A 483 -0.23 12.20 -36.11
C GLU A 483 -0.95 10.87 -36.35
N GLY A 484 -0.98 10.43 -37.61
CA GLY A 484 -1.56 9.18 -38.04
C GLY A 484 -3.09 9.21 -38.09
N LEU A 485 -3.64 9.44 -39.31
CA LEU A 485 -5.09 9.46 -39.58
C LEU A 485 -5.86 10.36 -38.58
N VAL A 486 -5.42 11.60 -38.47
CA VAL A 486 -6.08 12.57 -37.58
C VAL A 486 -7.44 12.94 -38.11
N ARG A 487 -8.45 12.94 -37.23
CA ARG A 487 -9.80 13.38 -37.53
C ARG A 487 -10.32 14.26 -36.40
N ALA A 488 -10.76 15.46 -36.72
CA ALA A 488 -11.46 16.35 -35.81
C ALA A 488 -12.92 16.48 -36.20
N VAL A 489 -13.80 16.50 -35.23
CA VAL A 489 -15.25 16.67 -35.40
C VAL A 489 -15.66 17.85 -34.53
N PHE A 490 -16.28 18.85 -35.15
CA PHE A 490 -16.80 20.03 -34.47
C PHE A 490 -18.32 20.11 -34.67
N SER A 491 -19.01 20.45 -33.59
CA SER A 491 -20.43 20.75 -33.61
C SER A 491 -20.63 22.25 -33.75
N LEU A 492 -21.19 22.69 -34.86
CA LEU A 492 -21.49 24.10 -35.08
C LEU A 492 -22.77 24.49 -34.34
N ARG A 493 -22.77 25.66 -33.71
CA ARG A 493 -23.97 26.19 -33.06
C ARG A 493 -25.01 26.55 -34.11
N PRO A 494 -26.27 26.12 -33.96
CA PRO A 494 -27.33 26.51 -34.88
C PRO A 494 -27.50 28.03 -34.86
N LYS A 495 -27.63 28.63 -36.02
CA LYS A 495 -27.86 30.08 -36.19
C LYS A 495 -29.25 30.50 -35.68
N LYS A 496 -30.22 29.60 -35.70
CA LYS A 496 -31.58 29.77 -35.18
C LYS A 496 -31.92 28.56 -34.32
N GLU A 497 -32.76 28.72 -33.30
CA GLU A 497 -33.18 27.61 -32.42
C GLU A 497 -33.86 26.46 -33.17
N GLU A 498 -34.47 26.73 -34.34
CA GLU A 498 -35.12 25.74 -35.19
C GLU A 498 -34.15 24.97 -36.11
N ASP A 499 -32.91 25.43 -36.26
CA ASP A 499 -31.94 24.82 -37.14
C ASP A 499 -31.34 23.55 -36.51
N LYS A 500 -31.16 22.51 -37.32
CA LYS A 500 -30.48 21.29 -36.87
C LYS A 500 -29.01 21.60 -36.70
N GLU A 501 -28.44 21.10 -35.59
CA GLU A 501 -26.98 21.13 -35.39
C GLU A 501 -26.25 20.58 -36.62
N GLU A 502 -25.30 21.33 -37.09
CA GLU A 502 -24.43 20.94 -38.19
C GLU A 502 -23.10 20.44 -37.65
N ARG A 503 -22.53 19.42 -38.27
CA ARG A 503 -21.23 18.88 -37.94
C ARG A 503 -20.26 19.13 -39.07
N VAL A 504 -19.06 19.58 -38.70
CA VAL A 504 -17.91 19.70 -39.58
C VAL A 504 -16.87 18.68 -39.16
N GLU A 505 -16.49 17.84 -40.10
CA GLU A 505 -15.45 16.85 -39.95
C GLU A 505 -14.24 17.25 -40.79
N LEU A 506 -13.07 17.21 -40.18
CA LEU A 506 -11.78 17.55 -40.77
C LEU A 506 -10.80 16.42 -40.55
N GLY A 507 -9.93 16.18 -41.52
CA GLY A 507 -8.92 15.14 -41.35
C GLY A 507 -7.67 15.35 -42.19
N GLY A 508 -6.60 14.61 -41.81
CA GLY A 508 -5.32 14.59 -42.49
C GLY A 508 -4.38 13.60 -41.79
N GLU A 509 -3.17 13.45 -42.31
CA GLU A 509 -2.16 12.59 -41.65
C GLU A 509 -1.50 13.27 -40.44
N LYS A 510 -1.40 14.61 -40.49
CA LYS A 510 -0.86 15.43 -39.42
C LYS A 510 -1.80 16.59 -39.09
N MET A 511 -1.81 16.96 -37.82
CA MET A 511 -2.57 18.10 -37.31
C MET A 511 -1.71 18.86 -36.31
N ASN A 512 -1.79 20.18 -36.34
CA ASN A 512 -1.22 21.04 -35.32
C ASN A 512 -2.25 22.12 -34.93
N TYR A 513 -2.53 22.24 -33.64
CA TYR A 513 -3.35 23.32 -33.08
C TYR A 513 -2.47 24.28 -32.27
N LYS A 514 -2.53 25.57 -32.58
CA LYS A 514 -1.81 26.66 -31.89
C LYS A 514 -2.79 27.64 -31.28
N PRO A 515 -3.04 27.57 -29.97
CA PRO A 515 -4.04 28.41 -29.31
C PRO A 515 -3.78 29.92 -29.43
N LYS A 516 -2.51 30.34 -29.32
CA LYS A 516 -2.14 31.76 -29.43
C LYS A 516 -2.48 32.39 -30.79
N GLU A 517 -2.47 31.57 -31.82
CA GLU A 517 -2.81 31.96 -33.19
C GLU A 517 -4.29 31.69 -33.51
N ASN A 518 -5.03 31.01 -32.62
CA ASN A 518 -6.36 30.43 -32.86
C ASN A 518 -6.42 29.62 -34.14
N LEU A 519 -5.38 28.85 -34.41
CA LEU A 519 -5.13 28.22 -35.68
C LEU A 519 -4.99 26.72 -35.54
N LEU A 520 -5.80 25.98 -36.34
CA LEU A 520 -5.71 24.54 -36.47
C LEU A 520 -5.31 24.21 -37.92
N THR A 521 -4.23 23.45 -38.08
CA THR A 521 -3.71 23.06 -39.39
C THR A 521 -3.78 21.56 -39.57
N PHE A 522 -4.17 21.12 -40.78
CA PHE A 522 -4.03 19.75 -41.23
C PHE A 522 -3.11 19.69 -42.45
N GLU A 523 -2.30 18.67 -42.51
CA GLU A 523 -1.34 18.46 -43.59
C GLU A 523 -1.37 17.00 -44.07
N GLN A 524 -1.04 16.81 -45.33
CA GLN A 524 -0.98 15.53 -46.03
C GLN A 524 -2.35 14.83 -46.12
N THR A 525 -2.84 14.68 -47.34
CA THR A 525 -4.09 13.99 -47.64
C THR A 525 -5.28 14.55 -46.85
N THR A 526 -5.43 15.88 -46.87
CA THR A 526 -6.44 16.53 -46.04
C THR A 526 -7.82 16.53 -46.66
N TRP A 527 -8.83 16.46 -45.79
CA TRP A 527 -10.22 16.49 -46.20
C TRP A 527 -11.10 17.24 -45.20
N LEU A 528 -12.17 17.80 -45.74
CA LEU A 528 -13.27 18.40 -44.97
C LEU A 528 -14.57 17.73 -45.41
N LYS A 529 -15.48 17.51 -44.50
CA LYS A 529 -16.84 17.02 -44.76
C LYS A 529 -17.85 17.76 -43.90
N THR A 530 -18.85 18.32 -44.56
CA THR A 530 -20.06 18.88 -43.95
C THR A 530 -21.28 18.02 -44.37
N ARG A 531 -22.47 18.42 -43.94
CA ARG A 531 -23.71 17.76 -44.37
C ARG A 531 -23.96 17.90 -45.89
N THR A 532 -23.50 18.98 -46.49
CA THR A 532 -23.84 19.37 -47.86
C THR A 532 -22.68 19.24 -48.84
N ALA A 533 -21.44 19.29 -48.37
CA ALA A 533 -20.25 19.31 -49.21
C ALA A 533 -19.09 18.52 -48.62
N SER A 534 -18.17 18.11 -49.50
CA SER A 534 -16.84 17.60 -49.14
C SER A 534 -15.76 18.35 -49.90
N LEU A 535 -14.57 18.46 -49.26
CA LEU A 535 -13.41 19.10 -49.87
C LEU A 535 -12.17 18.25 -49.58
N ASN A 536 -11.31 18.07 -50.58
CA ASN A 536 -10.00 17.46 -50.45
C ASN A 536 -8.93 18.49 -50.85
N ALA A 537 -7.78 18.47 -50.18
CA ALA A 537 -6.66 19.38 -50.46
C ALA A 537 -5.32 18.80 -49.92
N ASN A 538 -4.21 19.46 -50.22
CA ASN A 538 -2.94 19.10 -49.63
C ASN A 538 -2.81 19.60 -48.18
N SER A 539 -3.41 20.75 -47.87
CA SER A 539 -3.43 21.31 -46.49
C SER A 539 -4.74 22.07 -46.24
N LEU A 540 -5.15 22.04 -44.95
CA LEU A 540 -6.27 22.84 -44.44
C LEU A 540 -5.75 23.73 -43.30
N LEU A 541 -6.16 24.99 -43.32
CA LEU A 541 -5.92 26.00 -42.32
C LEU A 541 -7.27 26.46 -41.77
N VAL A 542 -7.52 26.18 -40.50
CA VAL A 542 -8.78 26.44 -39.82
C VAL A 542 -8.58 27.58 -38.83
N SER A 543 -9.24 28.70 -39.03
CA SER A 543 -9.23 29.81 -38.08
C SER A 543 -10.42 29.69 -37.13
N MET A 544 -10.15 29.82 -35.84
CA MET A 544 -11.14 29.67 -34.76
C MET A 544 -11.39 31.02 -34.08
N ALA A 545 -12.51 31.17 -33.43
CA ALA A 545 -12.82 32.37 -32.65
C ALA A 545 -11.98 32.44 -31.36
N GLU A 546 -11.55 33.65 -30.96
CA GLU A 546 -10.66 33.87 -29.79
C GLU A 546 -11.18 33.29 -28.46
N LYS A 547 -12.49 33.21 -28.28
CA LYS A 547 -13.11 32.85 -26.99
C LYS A 547 -13.99 31.61 -27.04
N SER A 548 -14.07 30.97 -28.19
CA SER A 548 -14.90 29.77 -28.38
C SER A 548 -14.22 28.81 -29.35
N ALA A 549 -14.54 27.54 -29.25
CA ALA A 549 -14.09 26.54 -30.22
C ALA A 549 -14.80 26.66 -31.59
N ASP A 550 -15.50 27.77 -31.84
CA ASP A 550 -16.29 27.96 -33.08
C ASP A 550 -15.36 28.21 -34.27
N ILE A 551 -15.51 27.45 -35.31
CA ILE A 551 -14.77 27.63 -36.56
C ILE A 551 -15.30 28.84 -37.28
N GLN A 552 -14.42 29.75 -37.69
CA GLN A 552 -14.78 30.94 -38.50
C GLN A 552 -14.55 30.67 -39.97
N THR A 553 -13.32 30.34 -40.35
CA THR A 553 -12.96 30.12 -41.76
C THR A 553 -12.09 28.90 -41.92
N ILE A 554 -12.18 28.24 -43.06
CA ILE A 554 -11.33 27.12 -43.47
C ILE A 554 -10.69 27.48 -44.82
N LYS A 555 -9.36 27.59 -44.83
CA LYS A 555 -8.60 27.80 -46.05
C LYS A 555 -7.94 26.49 -46.49
N ALA A 556 -8.26 26.01 -47.67
CA ALA A 556 -7.65 24.84 -48.31
C ALA A 556 -6.60 25.26 -49.33
N ARG A 557 -5.50 24.54 -49.41
CA ARG A 557 -4.42 24.82 -50.35
C ARG A 557 -3.91 23.54 -51.03
N GLY A 558 -3.62 23.70 -52.33
CA GLY A 558 -3.00 22.70 -53.19
C GLY A 558 -3.94 21.58 -53.63
N LYS A 559 -4.19 21.48 -54.93
CA LYS A 559 -5.03 20.47 -55.56
C LYS A 559 -6.41 20.36 -54.89
N VAL A 560 -7.01 21.52 -54.66
CA VAL A 560 -8.33 21.58 -54.03
C VAL A 560 -9.40 20.99 -54.93
N VAL A 561 -10.17 20.04 -54.40
CA VAL A 561 -11.35 19.47 -55.04
C VAL A 561 -12.53 19.63 -54.08
N VAL A 562 -13.56 20.35 -54.45
CA VAL A 562 -14.81 20.55 -53.70
C VAL A 562 -15.94 19.85 -54.41
N VAL A 563 -16.71 19.06 -53.69
CA VAL A 563 -17.89 18.38 -54.24
C VAL A 563 -19.09 18.69 -53.33
N ASP A 564 -20.16 19.25 -53.96
CA ASP A 564 -21.48 19.34 -53.36
C ASP A 564 -22.49 18.47 -54.13
N LYS A 565 -23.77 18.58 -53.84
CA LYS A 565 -24.81 17.75 -54.50
C LYS A 565 -24.88 17.97 -55.99
N LEU A 566 -24.60 19.17 -56.46
CA LEU A 566 -24.81 19.61 -57.84
C LEU A 566 -23.50 19.88 -58.57
N ARG A 567 -22.39 20.15 -57.83
CA ARG A 567 -21.17 20.72 -58.40
C ARG A 567 -19.91 19.97 -57.96
N GLU A 568 -18.95 19.98 -58.87
CA GLU A 568 -17.57 19.64 -58.60
C GLU A 568 -16.69 20.84 -58.95
N GLY A 569 -15.95 21.36 -57.96
CA GLY A 569 -15.03 22.49 -58.12
C GLY A 569 -13.59 22.04 -57.97
N GLN A 570 -12.69 22.51 -58.81
CA GLN A 570 -11.25 22.29 -58.72
C GLN A 570 -10.54 23.62 -58.73
N SER A 571 -9.49 23.80 -57.85
CA SER A 571 -8.71 25.03 -57.75
C SER A 571 -7.38 24.79 -57.04
N GLU A 572 -6.49 25.80 -56.99
CA GLU A 572 -5.29 25.77 -56.17
C GLU A 572 -5.59 26.16 -54.73
N GLU A 573 -6.52 27.09 -54.49
CA GLU A 573 -6.94 27.51 -53.15
C GLU A 573 -8.47 27.55 -53.06
N ALA A 574 -9.00 27.23 -51.87
CA ALA A 574 -10.37 27.49 -51.50
C ALA A 574 -10.46 28.14 -50.11
N LEU A 575 -11.39 29.07 -49.95
CA LEU A 575 -11.76 29.65 -48.68
C LEU A 575 -13.22 29.38 -48.39
N TYR A 576 -13.50 28.67 -47.32
CA TYR A 576 -14.85 28.45 -46.84
C TYR A 576 -15.12 29.31 -45.62
N ASP A 577 -16.04 30.24 -45.74
CA ASP A 577 -16.55 31.07 -44.62
C ASP A 577 -17.81 30.40 -44.07
N LEU A 578 -17.75 29.93 -42.82
CA LEU A 578 -18.84 29.23 -42.18
C LEU A 578 -19.99 30.18 -41.80
N SER A 579 -19.67 31.44 -41.51
CA SER A 579 -20.66 32.45 -41.12
C SER A 579 -21.58 32.82 -42.29
N GLU A 580 -20.99 32.97 -43.46
CA GLU A 580 -21.67 33.35 -44.69
C GLU A 580 -22.10 32.11 -45.51
N GLU A 581 -21.64 30.91 -45.14
CA GLU A 581 -21.81 29.66 -45.92
C GLU A 581 -21.29 29.78 -47.36
N THR A 582 -20.27 30.62 -47.53
CA THR A 582 -19.72 30.91 -48.86
C THR A 582 -18.42 30.15 -49.09
N MET A 583 -18.29 29.61 -50.29
CA MET A 583 -17.08 28.98 -50.80
C MET A 583 -16.49 29.85 -51.90
N VAL A 584 -15.24 30.25 -51.72
CA VAL A 584 -14.47 31.05 -52.72
C VAL A 584 -13.35 30.19 -53.25
N LEU A 585 -13.31 29.92 -54.53
CA LEU A 585 -12.25 29.22 -55.24
C LEU A 585 -11.35 30.18 -55.98
N THR A 586 -10.03 30.04 -55.84
CA THR A 586 -9.01 30.88 -56.51
C THR A 586 -7.85 30.02 -57.03
N GLY A 587 -7.04 30.58 -57.96
CA GLY A 587 -5.99 29.81 -58.62
C GLY A 587 -6.51 28.89 -59.72
N ASN A 588 -6.93 29.48 -60.83
CA ASN A 588 -7.49 28.78 -62.00
C ASN A 588 -8.69 27.87 -61.65
N PRO A 589 -9.70 28.39 -60.96
CA PRO A 589 -10.82 27.58 -60.55
C PRO A 589 -11.64 27.12 -61.75
N VAL A 590 -12.06 25.87 -61.69
CA VAL A 590 -13.01 25.26 -62.64
C VAL A 590 -14.13 24.64 -61.84
N VAL A 591 -15.38 25.00 -62.11
CA VAL A 591 -16.58 24.39 -61.52
C VAL A 591 -17.37 23.71 -62.59
N THR A 592 -17.63 22.44 -62.46
CA THR A 592 -18.54 21.66 -63.26
C THR A 592 -19.89 21.55 -62.54
N ASP A 593 -20.92 22.22 -63.07
CA ASP A 593 -22.27 22.15 -62.54
C ASP A 593 -23.09 21.20 -63.44
N LYS A 594 -23.85 20.29 -62.85
CA LYS A 594 -24.61 19.26 -63.58
C LYS A 594 -25.67 19.85 -64.49
N GLU A 595 -26.19 21.01 -64.12
CA GLU A 595 -27.25 21.67 -64.85
C GLU A 595 -26.74 22.83 -65.73
N LYS A 596 -25.74 23.56 -65.27
CA LYS A 596 -25.25 24.80 -65.89
C LYS A 596 -23.99 24.62 -66.75
N GLY A 597 -23.38 23.45 -66.72
CA GLY A 597 -22.16 23.16 -67.49
C GLY A 597 -20.86 23.53 -66.72
N VAL A 598 -19.81 23.88 -67.48
CA VAL A 598 -18.47 24.18 -66.90
C VAL A 598 -18.27 25.69 -66.82
N LEU A 599 -17.91 26.18 -65.67
CA LEU A 599 -17.60 27.56 -65.36
C LEU A 599 -16.10 27.71 -65.07
N ARG A 600 -15.46 28.76 -65.61
CA ARG A 600 -14.06 29.12 -65.39
C ARG A 600 -13.94 30.61 -65.14
N GLY A 601 -12.98 31.03 -64.32
CA GLY A 601 -12.71 32.42 -64.01
C GLY A 601 -11.46 32.54 -63.16
N ASP A 602 -11.07 33.71 -62.72
CA ASP A 602 -9.97 33.92 -61.78
C ASP A 602 -10.40 33.66 -60.34
N LYS A 603 -11.67 33.92 -60.04
CA LYS A 603 -12.30 33.68 -58.77
C LYS A 603 -13.75 33.25 -58.96
N LEU A 604 -14.12 32.15 -58.34
CA LEU A 604 -15.50 31.63 -58.32
C LEU A 604 -16.02 31.64 -56.88
N THR A 605 -17.14 32.34 -56.67
CA THR A 605 -17.78 32.40 -55.35
C THR A 605 -19.16 31.80 -55.43
N PHE A 606 -19.46 30.84 -54.59
CA PHE A 606 -20.80 30.25 -54.49
C PHE A 606 -21.15 29.98 -53.03
N ARG A 607 -22.46 30.04 -52.75
CA ARG A 607 -23.01 29.69 -51.46
C ARG A 607 -23.38 28.21 -51.49
N LEU A 608 -22.99 27.46 -50.45
CA LEU A 608 -23.35 26.05 -50.33
C LEU A 608 -24.85 25.92 -50.12
N GLY A 609 -25.54 25.18 -51.04
CA GLY A 609 -26.98 25.04 -51.02
C GLY A 609 -27.78 26.12 -51.78
N ASP A 610 -27.12 27.08 -52.43
CA ASP A 610 -27.71 28.07 -53.30
C ASP A 610 -27.29 27.80 -54.77
N ASP A 611 -28.15 28.07 -55.70
CA ASP A 611 -27.91 27.85 -57.14
C ASP A 611 -27.07 28.94 -57.83
N ARG A 612 -26.70 29.98 -57.12
CA ARG A 612 -25.95 31.11 -57.66
C ARG A 612 -24.43 30.91 -57.55
N ILE A 613 -23.74 31.21 -58.67
CA ILE A 613 -22.29 31.26 -58.74
C ILE A 613 -21.92 32.65 -59.27
N LEU A 614 -21.06 33.38 -58.51
CA LEU A 614 -20.46 34.60 -58.97
C LEU A 614 -19.08 34.29 -59.58
N VAL A 615 -18.89 34.74 -60.83
CA VAL A 615 -17.62 34.57 -61.55
C VAL A 615 -16.94 35.94 -61.68
N GLU A 616 -15.74 36.07 -61.17
CA GLU A 616 -14.94 37.27 -61.23
C GLU A 616 -13.68 37.01 -62.07
N ASN A 617 -13.34 37.95 -62.98
CA ASN A 617 -12.11 37.91 -63.78
C ASN A 617 -11.34 39.19 -63.60
N LYS A 618 -10.00 39.12 -63.61
CA LYS A 618 -9.11 40.27 -63.69
C LYS A 618 -9.26 40.94 -65.02
N GLU A 619 -9.06 42.26 -65.06
CA GLU A 619 -9.30 43.16 -66.21
C GLU A 619 -8.98 42.53 -67.56
N LYS A 620 -10.01 42.54 -68.48
CA LYS A 620 -10.03 42.20 -69.92
C LYS A 620 -10.23 40.77 -70.38
N GLU A 621 -10.34 39.76 -69.49
CA GLU A 621 -10.74 38.44 -69.95
C GLU A 621 -12.24 38.17 -69.71
N ARG A 622 -12.96 37.64 -70.75
CA ARG A 622 -14.34 37.28 -70.60
C ARG A 622 -14.48 35.97 -69.87
N SER A 623 -15.42 35.92 -68.93
CA SER A 623 -15.76 34.64 -68.27
C SER A 623 -16.29 33.65 -69.33
N ALA A 624 -15.74 32.43 -69.33
CA ALA A 624 -16.22 31.38 -70.28
C ALA A 624 -17.18 30.45 -69.52
N THR A 625 -18.44 30.44 -69.99
CA THR A 625 -19.44 29.47 -69.52
C THR A 625 -19.73 28.53 -70.68
N VAL A 626 -19.48 27.24 -70.54
CA VAL A 626 -19.84 26.21 -71.48
C VAL A 626 -21.14 25.53 -71.02
N ILE A 627 -22.26 25.85 -71.65
CA ILE A 627 -23.58 25.27 -71.32
C ILE A 627 -23.70 23.98 -72.14
N LYS A 628 -23.89 22.84 -71.43
CA LYS A 628 -24.26 21.58 -72.08
C LYS A 628 -25.75 21.61 -72.37
N ARG A 629 -26.17 21.75 -73.61
CA ARG A 629 -27.55 21.49 -74.00
C ARG A 629 -27.79 19.99 -74.05
N GLU A 630 -28.64 19.48 -73.20
CA GLU A 630 -29.24 18.16 -73.45
C GLU A 630 -30.03 18.21 -74.73
N GLN A 631 -29.71 17.28 -75.63
CA GLN A 631 -30.53 16.98 -76.82
C GLN A 631 -31.69 16.09 -76.47
#